data_eae368b84e3303216ce4226f6676673c
#
_entry.id   eae368b84e3303216ce4226f6676673c
#
_cell.length_a   1.000
_cell.length_b   1.000
_cell.length_c   1.000
_cell.angle_alpha   90.00
_cell.angle_beta   90.00
_cell.angle_gamma   90.00
#
_symmetry.space_group_name_H-M   'P 1'
#
loop_
_entity.id
_entity.type
_entity.pdbx_description
1 polymer ?
#
loop_
_entity_poly.entity_id
_entity_poly.type
_entity_poly.pdbx_seq_one_letter_code
_entity_poly.pdbx_strand_id
1 'polypeptide(L)'
;MRKQTGFSETTEQYLDAYRSILNTMVEGMTSAELSDSISYNFIVQMIPHHRAAIEMSENVLKYITDDSLREIASRIITEQTQSINDMERIESSCSELVDSRSDLIRYQRAVNRILRVMFYNMRHAYTTDRI
;
A
#
# COMPACT_ATOMS: atom_id res chain seq x y z
N MET A 1 -24.57 1.28 12.85
CA MET A 1 -25.48 2.14 12.10
C MET A 1 -25.16 2.11 10.61
N ARG A 2 -26.15 1.99 9.80
CA ARG A 2 -25.98 1.92 8.37
C ARG A 2 -25.63 3.29 7.79
N LYS A 3 -24.65 3.33 6.91
CA LYS A 3 -24.27 4.55 6.21
C LYS A 3 -25.27 4.85 5.10
N GLN A 4 -25.43 6.13 4.79
CA GLN A 4 -26.36 6.53 3.74
C GLN A 4 -25.67 6.59 2.39
N THR A 5 -25.12 5.47 1.96
CA THR A 5 -24.40 5.35 0.70
C THR A 5 -25.27 4.72 -0.40
N GLY A 6 -26.39 4.09 -0.02
CA GLY A 6 -27.21 3.32 -0.96
C GLY A 6 -26.70 1.93 -1.23
N PHE A 7 -25.53 1.56 -0.67
CA PHE A 7 -24.97 0.23 -0.84
C PHE A 7 -25.54 -0.76 0.17
N SER A 8 -25.46 -2.04 -0.17
CA SER A 8 -25.79 -3.10 0.77
C SER A 8 -24.80 -3.08 1.94
N GLU A 9 -25.18 -3.70 3.04
CA GLU A 9 -24.33 -3.81 4.21
C GLU A 9 -23.01 -4.53 3.87
N THR A 10 -23.09 -5.57 3.05
CA THR A 10 -21.91 -6.32 2.62
C THR A 10 -20.95 -5.42 1.85
N THR A 11 -21.47 -4.61 0.92
CA THR A 11 -20.65 -3.69 0.15
C THR A 11 -20.02 -2.63 1.04
N GLU A 12 -20.77 -2.13 2.02
CA GLU A 12 -20.23 -1.15 2.97
C GLU A 12 -19.10 -1.74 3.80
N GLN A 13 -19.24 -2.99 4.25
CA GLN A 13 -18.20 -3.66 5.00
C GLN A 13 -16.93 -3.82 4.15
N TYR A 14 -17.09 -4.23 2.89
CA TYR A 14 -15.97 -4.36 1.98
C TYR A 14 -15.26 -3.02 1.78
N LEU A 15 -16.02 -1.95 1.54
CA LEU A 15 -15.44 -0.62 1.31
C LEU A 15 -14.79 -0.03 2.55
N ASP A 16 -15.34 -0.28 3.73
CA ASP A 16 -14.74 0.19 4.98
C ASP A 16 -13.38 -0.46 5.21
N ALA A 17 -13.29 -1.77 4.97
CA ALA A 17 -12.02 -2.48 5.07
C ALA A 17 -11.04 -1.99 4.00
N TYR A 18 -11.51 -1.80 2.78
CA TYR A 18 -10.70 -1.29 1.68
C TYR A 18 -10.08 0.06 2.04
N ARG A 19 -10.88 0.97 2.57
CA ARG A 19 -10.39 2.29 2.98
C ARG A 19 -9.33 2.18 4.07
N SER A 20 -9.56 1.32 5.05
CA SER A 20 -8.61 1.10 6.14
C SER A 20 -7.29 0.55 5.61
N ILE A 21 -7.35 -0.37 4.67
CA ILE A 21 -6.17 -0.96 4.05
C ILE A 21 -5.36 0.12 3.32
N LEU A 22 -6.03 0.96 2.53
CA LEU A 22 -5.35 2.06 1.82
C LEU A 22 -4.74 3.06 2.78
N ASN A 23 -5.45 3.42 3.84
CA ASN A 23 -4.93 4.35 4.84
C ASN A 23 -3.67 3.79 5.50
N THR A 24 -3.68 2.51 5.86
CA THR A 24 -2.52 1.84 6.46
C THR A 24 -1.34 1.82 5.50
N MET A 25 -1.61 1.52 4.23
CA MET A 25 -0.56 1.51 3.19
C MET A 25 0.10 2.87 3.07
N VAL A 26 -0.71 3.89 2.93
CA VAL A 26 -0.21 5.25 2.75
C VAL A 26 0.55 5.72 3.97
N GLU A 27 0.04 5.43 5.16
CA GLU A 27 0.72 5.76 6.41
C GLU A 27 2.07 5.07 6.50
N GLY A 28 2.14 3.78 6.14
CA GLY A 28 3.39 3.04 6.11
C GLY A 28 4.39 3.63 5.12
N MET A 29 3.92 4.04 3.95
CA MET A 29 4.80 4.62 2.94
C MET A 29 5.28 6.02 3.30
N THR A 30 4.43 6.83 3.93
CA THR A 30 4.79 8.21 4.27
C THR A 30 5.63 8.32 5.53
N SER A 31 5.50 7.37 6.46
CA SER A 31 6.26 7.37 7.70
C SER A 31 7.60 6.64 7.59
N ALA A 32 7.86 5.96 6.48
CA ALA A 32 9.12 5.25 6.28
C ALA A 32 10.28 6.23 6.29
N GLU A 33 11.30 5.94 7.10
CA GLU A 33 12.50 6.76 7.15
C GLU A 33 13.39 6.42 5.96
N LEU A 34 13.65 7.42 5.13
CA LEU A 34 14.50 7.24 3.97
C LEU A 34 15.96 7.48 4.34
N SER A 35 16.86 6.79 3.62
CA SER A 35 18.29 6.88 3.81
C SER A 35 18.95 7.43 2.53
N ASP A 36 20.27 7.44 2.50
CA ASP A 36 21.04 7.80 1.31
C ASP A 36 21.25 6.59 0.38
N SER A 37 20.50 5.51 0.60
CA SER A 37 20.51 4.32 -0.25
C SER A 37 19.20 4.21 -1.00
N ILE A 38 19.25 4.33 -2.31
CA ILE A 38 18.07 4.16 -3.17
C ILE A 38 17.52 2.74 -3.02
N SER A 39 18.40 1.76 -2.93
CA SER A 39 18.02 0.36 -2.76
C SER A 39 17.23 0.15 -1.46
N TYR A 40 17.73 0.68 -0.36
CA TYR A 40 17.04 0.60 0.90
C TYR A 40 15.69 1.33 0.86
N ASN A 41 15.67 2.53 0.29
CA ASN A 41 14.46 3.34 0.21
C ASN A 41 13.36 2.64 -0.60
N PHE A 42 13.76 1.97 -1.68
CA PHE A 42 12.82 1.18 -2.47
C PHE A 42 12.15 0.11 -1.60
N ILE A 43 12.94 -0.63 -0.83
CA ILE A 43 12.44 -1.72 0.00
C ILE A 43 11.48 -1.22 1.07
N VAL A 44 11.86 -0.19 1.81
CA VAL A 44 11.00 0.30 2.90
C VAL A 44 9.71 0.93 2.42
N GLN A 45 9.67 1.33 1.15
CA GLN A 45 8.44 1.83 0.52
C GLN A 45 7.60 0.67 -0.04
N MET A 46 8.24 -0.34 -0.59
CA MET A 46 7.54 -1.45 -1.24
C MET A 46 6.92 -2.43 -0.26
N ILE A 47 7.51 -2.62 0.92
CA ILE A 47 6.95 -3.55 1.90
C ILE A 47 5.52 -3.17 2.30
N PRO A 48 5.23 -1.93 2.73
CA PRO A 48 3.84 -1.57 3.02
C PRO A 48 2.94 -1.63 1.80
N HIS A 49 3.46 -1.35 0.65
CA HIS A 49 2.70 -1.46 -0.59
C HIS A 49 2.30 -2.91 -0.86
N HIS A 50 3.23 -3.89 -0.77
CA HIS A 50 2.97 -5.32 -0.95
C HIS A 50 2.03 -5.86 0.14
N ARG A 51 2.19 -5.38 1.36
CA ARG A 51 1.32 -5.79 2.47
C ARG A 51 -0.13 -5.38 2.20
N ALA A 52 -0.33 -4.22 1.61
CA ALA A 52 -1.68 -3.79 1.22
C ALA A 52 -2.28 -4.74 0.18
N ALA A 53 -1.49 -5.21 -0.78
CA ALA A 53 -1.97 -6.17 -1.76
C ALA A 53 -2.46 -7.47 -1.11
N ILE A 54 -1.75 -7.94 -0.09
CA ILE A 54 -2.16 -9.11 0.68
C ILE A 54 -3.50 -8.84 1.36
N GLU A 55 -3.61 -7.72 2.04
CA GLU A 55 -4.83 -7.37 2.78
C GLU A 55 -6.02 -7.13 1.85
N MET A 56 -5.80 -6.53 0.70
CA MET A 56 -6.85 -6.36 -0.30
C MET A 56 -7.34 -7.71 -0.81
N SER A 57 -6.43 -8.65 -1.03
CA SER A 57 -6.78 -9.99 -1.48
C SER A 57 -7.54 -10.76 -0.40
N GLU A 58 -7.12 -10.64 0.85
CA GLU A 58 -7.83 -11.24 1.98
C GLU A 58 -9.23 -10.64 2.12
N ASN A 59 -9.34 -9.34 1.92
CA ASN A 59 -10.63 -8.67 2.03
C ASN A 59 -11.61 -9.16 0.96
N VAL A 60 -11.20 -9.20 -0.29
CA VAL A 60 -12.10 -9.62 -1.36
C VAL A 60 -12.53 -11.07 -1.20
N LEU A 61 -11.66 -11.94 -0.68
CA LEU A 61 -11.98 -13.36 -0.47
C LEU A 61 -13.14 -13.57 0.49
N LYS A 62 -13.45 -12.61 1.33
CA LYS A 62 -14.59 -12.73 2.26
C LYS A 62 -15.94 -12.63 1.56
N TYR A 63 -15.98 -12.07 0.35
CA TYR A 63 -17.24 -11.70 -0.28
C TYR A 63 -17.47 -12.34 -1.64
N ILE A 64 -16.44 -12.90 -2.26
CA ILE A 64 -16.57 -13.45 -3.61
C ILE A 64 -16.71 -14.97 -3.58
N THR A 65 -17.40 -15.48 -4.58
CA THR A 65 -17.60 -16.93 -4.73
C THR A 65 -17.03 -17.46 -6.05
N ASP A 66 -16.61 -16.59 -6.95
CA ASP A 66 -16.02 -17.00 -8.21
C ASP A 66 -14.70 -17.72 -7.99
N ASP A 67 -14.60 -18.96 -8.41
CA ASP A 67 -13.41 -19.79 -8.17
C ASP A 67 -12.16 -19.23 -8.82
N SER A 68 -12.29 -18.69 -10.03
CA SER A 68 -11.14 -18.13 -10.74
C SER A 68 -10.57 -16.92 -10.02
N LEU A 69 -11.43 -16.04 -9.52
CA LEU A 69 -11.00 -14.87 -8.79
C LEU A 69 -10.43 -15.24 -7.42
N ARG A 70 -11.04 -16.23 -6.75
CA ARG A 70 -10.53 -16.73 -5.48
C ARG A 70 -9.12 -17.30 -5.65
N GLU A 71 -8.86 -18.00 -6.74
CA GLU A 71 -7.54 -18.53 -7.05
C GLU A 71 -6.52 -17.42 -7.26
N ILE A 72 -6.90 -16.38 -8.01
CA ILE A 72 -6.03 -15.23 -8.25
C ILE A 72 -5.69 -14.52 -6.93
N ALA A 73 -6.69 -14.25 -6.11
CA ALA A 73 -6.48 -13.56 -4.83
C ALA A 73 -5.58 -14.40 -3.91
N SER A 74 -5.79 -15.71 -3.87
CA SER A 74 -4.96 -16.60 -3.05
C SER A 74 -3.51 -16.62 -3.53
N ARG A 75 -3.31 -16.56 -4.84
CA ARG A 75 -1.96 -16.52 -5.43
C ARG A 75 -1.28 -15.21 -5.09
N ILE A 76 -2.00 -14.09 -5.14
CA ILE A 76 -1.44 -12.78 -4.75
C ILE A 76 -0.95 -12.85 -3.31
N ILE A 77 -1.74 -13.40 -2.40
CA ILE A 77 -1.34 -13.53 -1.00
C ILE A 77 -0.02 -14.28 -0.88
N THR A 78 0.09 -15.42 -1.54
CA THR A 78 1.30 -16.24 -1.49
C THR A 78 2.51 -15.52 -2.08
N GLU A 79 2.35 -14.95 -3.27
CA GLU A 79 3.46 -14.31 -3.98
C GLU A 79 3.92 -13.04 -3.27
N GLN A 80 2.98 -12.23 -2.78
CA GLN A 80 3.34 -11.00 -2.08
C GLN A 80 3.98 -11.28 -0.74
N THR A 81 3.52 -12.32 -0.03
CA THR A 81 4.14 -12.73 1.22
C THR A 81 5.60 -13.14 0.99
N GLN A 82 5.85 -13.92 -0.07
CA GLN A 82 7.20 -14.33 -0.41
C GLN A 82 8.07 -13.11 -0.77
N SER A 83 7.51 -12.18 -1.51
CA SER A 83 8.22 -10.96 -1.91
C SER A 83 8.62 -10.11 -0.69
N ILE A 84 7.72 -9.98 0.29
CA ILE A 84 8.02 -9.26 1.53
C ILE A 84 9.15 -9.96 2.28
N ASN A 85 9.08 -11.29 2.41
CA ASN A 85 10.12 -12.05 3.08
C ASN A 85 11.47 -11.86 2.41
N ASP A 86 11.50 -11.86 1.08
CA ASP A 86 12.72 -11.66 0.32
C ASP A 86 13.30 -10.26 0.57
N MET A 87 12.45 -9.24 0.56
CA MET A 87 12.88 -7.86 0.80
C MET A 87 13.38 -7.67 2.23
N GLU A 88 12.70 -8.24 3.21
CA GLU A 88 13.13 -8.15 4.60
C GLU A 88 14.47 -8.82 4.83
N ARG A 89 14.71 -9.92 4.12
CA ARG A 89 15.97 -10.65 4.25
C ARG A 89 17.18 -9.84 3.79
N ILE A 90 17.03 -8.99 2.75
CA ILE A 90 18.13 -8.21 2.20
C ILE A 90 18.13 -6.75 2.66
N GLU A 91 17.14 -6.34 3.44
CA GLU A 91 16.95 -4.94 3.83
C GLU A 91 18.19 -4.35 4.49
N SER A 92 18.78 -5.06 5.45
CA SER A 92 19.95 -4.56 6.17
C SER A 92 21.17 -4.42 5.26
N SER A 93 21.34 -5.33 4.32
CA SER A 93 22.43 -5.24 3.34
C SER A 93 22.27 -4.02 2.44
N CYS A 94 21.02 -3.74 2.03
CA CYS A 94 20.73 -2.58 1.19
C CYS A 94 20.97 -1.27 1.93
N SER A 95 20.77 -1.23 3.24
CA SER A 95 20.98 -0.01 4.01
C SER A 95 22.44 0.45 4.03
N GLU A 96 23.37 -0.44 3.70
CA GLU A 96 24.79 -0.13 3.62
C GLU A 96 25.19 0.46 2.29
N LEU A 97 24.31 0.41 1.28
CA LEU A 97 24.59 0.95 -0.05
C LEU A 97 24.31 2.44 -0.07
N VAL A 98 25.32 3.24 -0.41
CA VAL A 98 25.17 4.69 -0.45
C VAL A 98 25.14 5.14 -1.92
N ASP A 99 23.95 5.46 -2.40
CA ASP A 99 23.74 5.80 -3.81
C ASP A 99 23.67 7.31 -4.05
N SER A 100 23.17 8.07 -3.09
CA SER A 100 22.88 9.48 -3.32
C SER A 100 23.04 10.33 -2.07
N ARG A 101 24.16 10.15 -1.35
CA ARG A 101 24.36 10.85 -0.06
C ARG A 101 24.16 12.36 -0.16
N SER A 102 24.72 12.98 -1.18
CA SER A 102 24.62 14.44 -1.36
C SER A 102 23.22 14.91 -1.74
N ASP A 103 22.37 14.00 -2.17
CA ASP A 103 21.04 14.32 -2.65
C ASP A 103 19.94 13.93 -1.65
N LEU A 104 20.29 13.40 -0.49
CA LEU A 104 19.30 12.84 0.44
C LEU A 104 18.16 13.81 0.77
N ILE A 105 18.49 15.06 1.06
CA ILE A 105 17.46 16.04 1.42
C ILE A 105 16.52 16.31 0.26
N ARG A 106 17.07 16.46 -0.95
CA ARG A 106 16.27 16.68 -2.15
C ARG A 106 15.46 15.45 -2.50
N TYR A 107 16.05 14.28 -2.32
CA TYR A 107 15.39 12.99 -2.51
C TYR A 107 14.16 12.89 -1.60
N GLN A 108 14.35 13.16 -0.31
CA GLN A 108 13.28 13.10 0.67
C GLN A 108 12.14 14.05 0.31
N ARG A 109 12.48 15.27 -0.11
CA ARG A 109 11.49 16.26 -0.51
C ARG A 109 10.73 15.83 -1.76
N ALA A 110 11.41 15.22 -2.71
CA ALA A 110 10.79 14.75 -3.94
C ALA A 110 9.79 13.63 -3.65
N VAL A 111 10.19 12.65 -2.82
CA VAL A 111 9.30 11.56 -2.43
C VAL A 111 8.10 12.08 -1.68
N ASN A 112 8.31 12.99 -0.74
CA ASN A 112 7.22 13.58 0.04
C ASN A 112 6.23 14.33 -0.84
N ARG A 113 6.72 15.00 -1.88
CA ARG A 113 5.86 15.71 -2.83
C ARG A 113 5.02 14.73 -3.63
N ILE A 114 5.63 13.66 -4.13
CA ILE A 114 4.91 12.63 -4.89
C ILE A 114 3.80 12.03 -4.03
N LEU A 115 4.12 11.66 -2.81
CA LEU A 115 3.16 11.06 -1.90
C LEU A 115 2.00 12.01 -1.58
N ARG A 116 2.30 13.28 -1.38
CA ARG A 116 1.25 14.28 -1.11
C ARG A 116 0.31 14.45 -2.30
N VAL A 117 0.85 14.45 -3.51
CA VAL A 117 0.01 14.56 -4.71
C VAL A 117 -0.89 13.34 -4.84
N MET A 118 -0.36 12.15 -4.64
CA MET A 118 -1.16 10.91 -4.69
C MET A 118 -2.26 10.93 -3.64
N PHE A 119 -1.94 11.34 -2.42
CA PHE A 119 -2.91 11.47 -1.35
C PHE A 119 -4.02 12.44 -1.70
N TYR A 120 -3.64 13.59 -2.19
CA TYR A 120 -4.62 14.60 -2.58
C TYR A 120 -5.57 14.05 -3.64
N ASN A 121 -5.03 13.41 -4.67
CA ASN A 121 -5.83 12.86 -5.75
C ASN A 121 -6.78 11.76 -5.26
N MET A 122 -6.34 10.90 -4.37
CA MET A 122 -7.18 9.86 -3.79
C MET A 122 -8.34 10.47 -3.00
N ARG A 123 -8.06 11.46 -2.16
CA ARG A 123 -9.09 12.13 -1.37
C ARG A 123 -10.07 12.88 -2.26
N HIS A 124 -9.54 13.51 -3.29
CA HIS A 124 -10.37 14.29 -4.21
C HIS A 124 -11.31 13.39 -5.01
N ALA A 125 -10.82 12.24 -5.47
CA ALA A 125 -11.65 11.26 -6.15
C ALA A 125 -12.81 10.81 -5.26
N TYR A 126 -12.54 10.55 -3.98
CA TYR A 126 -13.56 10.18 -3.02
C TYR A 126 -14.64 11.25 -2.87
N THR A 127 -14.25 12.52 -2.82
CA THR A 127 -15.20 13.60 -2.63
C THR A 127 -16.02 13.87 -3.86
N THR A 128 -15.46 13.73 -5.04
CA THR A 128 -16.20 13.94 -6.29
C THR A 128 -17.26 12.90 -6.52
N ASP A 129 -17.06 11.69 -6.04
CA ASP A 129 -18.04 10.61 -6.19
C ASP A 129 -19.33 10.88 -5.41
N ARG A 130 -19.35 11.89 -4.57
CA ARG A 130 -20.53 12.24 -3.79
C ARG A 130 -21.42 13.26 -4.48
N ILE A 131 -20.94 13.83 -5.54
CA ILE A 131 -21.70 14.81 -6.30
C ILE A 131 -22.64 14.13 -7.28
#